data_3c41d7aed2c555c3846a214440f9e38d
#
_entry.id   3c41d7aed2c555c3846a214440f9e38d
#
_cell.length_a   1.000
_cell.length_b   1.000
_cell.length_c   1.000
_cell.angle_alpha   90.00
_cell.angle_beta   90.00
_cell.angle_gamma   90.00
#
_symmetry.space_group_name_H-M   'P 1'
#
loop_
_entity.id
_entity.type
_entity.pdbx_description
1 polymer ?
#
loop_
_entity_poly.entity_id
_entity_poly.type
_entity_poly.pdbx_seq_one_letter_code
_entity_poly.pdbx_strand_id
1 'polypeptide(L)'
;MTIDLYPPIVYDQSSNILTPDFGPLIDNACEEIHDGVKGFGTREKEVIAAITKGVEERVKISLQYKQKFGKDLAIVLKKECGGNFGTALELLASPPDEADAKLIKIATRGFGANADYLYPIICGRSNAEIDLLRKTYYRMYKKDLGS
;
A
#
# COMPACT_ATOMS: atom_id res chain seq x y z
N MET A 1 -16.97 0.15 -17.99
CA MET A 1 -15.63 -0.38 -17.65
C MET A 1 -15.44 -0.29 -16.15
N THR A 2 -15.48 -1.39 -15.47
CA THR A 2 -15.22 -1.44 -14.02
C THR A 2 -13.71 -1.46 -13.83
N ILE A 3 -13.17 -0.44 -13.21
CA ILE A 3 -11.76 -0.45 -12.79
C ILE A 3 -11.69 -1.24 -11.50
N ASP A 4 -10.96 -2.33 -11.52
CA ASP A 4 -10.75 -3.14 -10.34
C ASP A 4 -9.69 -2.46 -9.46
N LEU A 5 -10.14 -1.89 -8.35
CA LEU A 5 -9.28 -1.13 -7.45
C LEU A 5 -8.51 -2.04 -6.49
N TYR A 6 -8.98 -3.29 -6.32
CA TYR A 6 -8.30 -4.32 -5.56
C TYR A 6 -7.92 -5.47 -6.49
N PRO A 7 -6.79 -5.39 -7.18
CA PRO A 7 -6.43 -6.38 -8.19
C PRO A 7 -6.23 -7.78 -7.59
N PRO A 8 -6.71 -8.85 -8.26
CA PRO A 8 -6.68 -10.22 -7.75
C PRO A 8 -5.31 -10.73 -7.33
N ILE A 9 -4.25 -10.26 -7.98
CA ILE A 9 -2.87 -10.66 -7.66
C ILE A 9 -2.49 -10.40 -6.19
N VAL A 10 -3.15 -9.45 -5.54
CA VAL A 10 -2.93 -9.12 -4.11
C VAL A 10 -3.54 -10.17 -3.20
N TYR A 11 -4.64 -10.80 -3.65
CA TYR A 11 -5.52 -11.60 -2.82
C TYR A 11 -5.49 -13.09 -3.15
N ASP A 12 -4.88 -13.46 -4.26
CA ASP A 12 -4.69 -14.87 -4.61
C ASP A 12 -3.43 -15.43 -3.93
N GLN A 13 -3.56 -15.65 -2.64
CA GLN A 13 -2.52 -16.32 -1.85
C GLN A 13 -2.57 -17.85 -1.95
N SER A 14 -3.47 -18.39 -2.74
CA SER A 14 -3.62 -19.84 -2.92
C SER A 14 -2.59 -20.44 -3.86
N SER A 15 -1.95 -19.64 -4.70
CA SER A 15 -0.83 -20.07 -5.49
C SER A 15 0.43 -20.15 -4.60
N ASN A 16 0.85 -21.35 -4.31
CA ASN A 16 2.15 -21.68 -3.71
C ASN A 16 3.30 -21.28 -4.65
N ILE A 17 3.36 -20.02 -5.03
CA ILE A 17 4.51 -19.48 -5.76
C ILE A 17 5.57 -19.20 -4.70
N LEU A 18 6.45 -20.17 -4.53
CA LEU A 18 7.53 -20.14 -3.54
C LEU A 18 8.48 -18.94 -3.68
N THR A 19 8.53 -18.32 -4.86
CA THR A 19 9.35 -17.13 -5.12
C THR A 19 8.81 -16.41 -6.36
N PRO A 20 7.91 -15.42 -6.23
CA PRO A 20 7.49 -14.66 -7.39
C PRO A 20 8.67 -13.84 -7.92
N ASP A 21 9.11 -14.16 -9.11
CA ASP A 21 10.00 -13.31 -9.89
C ASP A 21 9.15 -12.52 -10.87
N PHE A 22 9.04 -11.22 -10.63
CA PHE A 22 8.25 -10.32 -11.46
C PHE A 22 9.06 -9.66 -12.58
N GLY A 23 10.30 -10.10 -12.78
CA GLY A 23 11.17 -9.64 -13.85
C GLY A 23 12.05 -8.45 -13.48
N PRO A 24 12.97 -8.07 -14.41
CA PRO A 24 14.02 -7.10 -14.11
C PRO A 24 13.50 -5.67 -13.83
N LEU A 25 12.38 -5.28 -14.41
CA LEU A 25 11.81 -3.94 -14.16
C LEU A 25 11.37 -3.77 -12.70
N ILE A 26 10.74 -4.78 -12.14
CA ILE A 26 10.30 -4.77 -10.74
C ILE A 26 11.50 -4.92 -9.81
N ASP A 27 12.45 -5.78 -10.17
CA ASP A 27 13.66 -5.97 -9.39
C ASP A 27 14.52 -4.70 -9.32
N ASN A 28 14.70 -4.01 -10.45
CA ASN A 28 15.40 -2.73 -10.49
C ASN A 28 14.71 -1.65 -9.64
N ALA A 29 13.38 -1.58 -9.69
CA ALA A 29 12.63 -0.65 -8.85
C ALA A 29 12.85 -0.93 -7.35
N CYS A 30 12.91 -2.19 -6.95
CA CYS A 30 13.22 -2.57 -5.58
C CYS A 30 14.63 -2.13 -5.15
N GLU A 31 15.62 -2.32 -6.03
CA GLU A 31 17.00 -1.87 -5.77
C GLU A 31 17.09 -0.34 -5.67
N GLU A 32 16.46 0.39 -6.59
CA GLU A 32 16.44 1.85 -6.58
C GLU A 32 15.81 2.40 -5.28
N ILE A 33 14.72 1.80 -4.81
CA ILE A 33 14.11 2.18 -3.54
C ILE A 33 15.05 1.84 -2.38
N HIS A 34 15.60 0.65 -2.36
CA HIS A 34 16.49 0.19 -1.28
C HIS A 34 17.71 1.10 -1.15
N ASP A 35 18.34 1.43 -2.26
CA ASP A 35 19.50 2.33 -2.29
C ASP A 35 19.11 3.78 -2.00
N GLY A 36 17.91 4.19 -2.42
CA GLY A 36 17.39 5.54 -2.17
C GLY A 36 17.10 5.83 -0.71
N VAL A 37 16.75 4.81 0.08
CA VAL A 37 16.50 4.95 1.53
C VAL A 37 17.71 4.63 2.40
N LYS A 38 18.78 4.09 1.83
CA LYS A 38 20.05 3.82 2.52
C LYS A 38 20.91 5.08 2.65
N GLY A 39 21.52 5.27 3.80
CA GLY A 39 22.54 6.30 4.00
C GLY A 39 22.03 7.59 4.61
N PHE A 40 22.82 8.63 4.52
CA PHE A 40 22.54 9.93 5.09
C PHE A 40 21.68 10.74 4.09
N GLY A 41 20.40 10.82 4.38
CA GLY A 41 19.42 11.49 3.54
C GLY A 41 18.79 10.56 2.50
N THR A 42 17.47 10.59 2.45
CA THR A 42 16.70 9.84 1.46
C THR A 42 16.77 10.52 0.10
N ARG A 43 17.06 9.77 -0.94
CA ARG A 43 16.99 10.25 -2.31
C ARG A 43 15.53 10.23 -2.79
N GLU A 44 14.79 11.24 -2.39
CA GLU A 44 13.33 11.30 -2.58
C GLU A 44 12.90 11.14 -4.03
N LYS A 45 13.62 11.75 -4.97
CA LYS A 45 13.27 11.70 -6.40
C LYS A 45 13.34 10.28 -6.96
N GLU A 46 14.37 9.54 -6.60
CA GLU A 46 14.55 8.14 -7.03
C GLU A 46 13.49 7.25 -6.41
N VAL A 47 13.19 7.42 -5.13
CA VAL A 47 12.14 6.66 -4.44
C VAL A 47 10.76 6.95 -5.06
N ILE A 48 10.45 8.22 -5.30
CA ILE A 48 9.19 8.62 -5.96
C ILE A 48 9.09 7.99 -7.35
N ALA A 49 10.14 8.12 -8.18
CA ALA A 49 10.14 7.57 -9.53
C ALA A 49 9.94 6.05 -9.54
N ALA A 50 10.54 5.35 -8.59
CA ALA A 50 10.43 3.90 -8.50
C ALA A 50 9.06 3.42 -8.02
N ILE A 51 8.39 4.16 -7.10
CA ILE A 51 7.12 3.75 -6.50
C ILE A 51 5.89 4.32 -7.21
N THR A 52 6.02 5.37 -8.02
CA THR A 52 4.90 5.98 -8.76
C THR A 52 4.57 5.19 -10.03
N LYS A 53 4.11 3.99 -9.85
CA LYS A 53 3.67 3.06 -10.90
C LYS A 53 2.18 2.80 -10.76
N GLY A 54 1.61 2.04 -11.69
CA GLY A 54 0.24 1.54 -11.56
C GLY A 54 0.06 0.67 -10.30
N VAL A 55 -1.19 0.45 -9.91
CA VAL A 55 -1.51 -0.33 -8.69
C VAL A 55 -0.88 -1.72 -8.73
N GLU A 56 -0.97 -2.39 -9.87
CA GLU A 56 -0.44 -3.75 -10.04
C GLU A 56 1.08 -3.79 -9.88
N GLU A 57 1.78 -2.86 -10.50
CA GLU A 57 3.24 -2.77 -10.38
C GLU A 57 3.67 -2.44 -8.95
N ARG A 58 2.98 -1.53 -8.26
CA ARG A 58 3.27 -1.22 -6.85
C ARG A 58 3.13 -2.43 -5.95
N VAL A 59 2.09 -3.25 -6.17
CA VAL A 59 1.90 -4.49 -5.42
C VAL A 59 3.06 -5.46 -5.67
N LYS A 60 3.43 -5.65 -6.93
CA LYS A 60 4.59 -6.48 -7.31
C LYS A 60 5.88 -5.99 -6.66
N ILE A 61 6.13 -4.68 -6.69
CA ILE A 61 7.29 -4.06 -6.04
C ILE A 61 7.30 -4.36 -4.53
N SER A 62 6.18 -4.19 -3.85
CA SER A 62 6.08 -4.46 -2.41
C SER A 62 6.33 -5.92 -2.06
N LEU A 63 5.79 -6.85 -2.84
CA LEU A 63 6.01 -8.29 -2.67
C LEU A 63 7.47 -8.67 -2.92
N GLN A 64 8.05 -8.21 -4.02
CA GLN A 64 9.44 -8.47 -4.39
C GLN A 64 10.41 -7.88 -3.37
N TYR A 65 10.15 -6.67 -2.91
CA TYR A 65 10.96 -6.00 -1.89
C TYR A 65 11.02 -6.81 -0.59
N LYS A 66 9.87 -7.27 -0.12
CA LYS A 66 9.79 -8.10 1.08
C LYS A 66 10.54 -9.41 0.92
N GLN A 67 10.43 -10.04 -0.23
CA GLN A 67 11.17 -11.27 -0.55
C GLN A 67 12.67 -11.04 -0.59
N LYS A 68 13.12 -9.96 -1.26
CA LYS A 68 14.54 -9.68 -1.50
C LYS A 68 15.25 -9.16 -0.25
N PHE A 69 14.62 -8.28 0.49
CA PHE A 69 15.23 -7.61 1.64
C PHE A 69 14.67 -8.02 3.01
N GLY A 70 13.68 -8.90 3.05
CA GLY A 70 13.07 -9.40 4.28
C GLY A 70 12.31 -8.35 5.09
N LYS A 71 12.00 -7.18 4.50
CA LYS A 71 11.33 -6.06 5.16
C LYS A 71 10.09 -5.63 4.41
N ASP A 72 9.07 -5.23 5.13
CA ASP A 72 7.86 -4.66 4.56
C ASP A 72 8.17 -3.25 4.02
N LEU A 73 7.94 -3.05 2.71
CA LEU A 73 8.26 -1.80 2.02
C LEU A 73 7.52 -0.60 2.62
N ALA A 74 6.23 -0.76 2.95
CA ALA A 74 5.44 0.32 3.54
C ALA A 74 6.03 0.81 4.87
N ILE A 75 6.45 -0.12 5.72
CA ILE A 75 7.09 0.19 7.01
C ILE A 75 8.43 0.90 6.80
N VAL A 76 9.24 0.42 5.86
CA VAL A 76 10.54 1.03 5.54
C VAL A 76 10.37 2.47 5.07
N LEU A 77 9.47 2.71 4.10
CA LEU A 77 9.22 4.04 3.57
C LEU A 77 8.69 5.01 4.63
N LYS A 78 7.76 4.55 5.47
CA LYS A 78 7.23 5.36 6.57
C LYS A 78 8.33 5.79 7.53
N LYS A 79 9.22 4.87 7.88
CA LYS A 79 10.29 5.10 8.83
C LYS A 79 11.39 6.00 8.27
N GLU A 80 11.85 5.71 7.07
CA GLU A 80 13.03 6.39 6.50
C GLU A 80 12.69 7.78 5.92
N CYS A 81 11.47 7.97 5.41
CA CYS A 81 11.06 9.25 4.83
C CYS A 81 10.37 10.19 5.83
N GLY A 82 9.68 9.64 6.82
CA GLY A 82 9.04 10.42 7.89
C GLY A 82 7.92 11.37 7.45
N GLY A 83 7.26 11.98 8.42
CA GLY A 83 6.24 13.03 8.18
C GLY A 83 5.10 12.63 7.24
N ASN A 84 4.49 13.64 6.62
CA ASN A 84 3.42 13.43 5.63
C ASN A 84 3.93 12.73 4.37
N PHE A 85 5.15 13.00 3.95
CA PHE A 85 5.78 12.34 2.82
C PHE A 85 5.93 10.83 3.06
N GLY A 86 6.42 10.43 4.23
CA GLY A 86 6.51 9.02 4.60
C GLY A 86 5.15 8.34 4.70
N THR A 87 4.12 9.05 5.15
CA THR A 87 2.73 8.54 5.18
C THR A 87 2.20 8.31 3.77
N ALA A 88 2.43 9.25 2.85
CA ALA A 88 2.01 9.10 1.45
C ALA A 88 2.70 7.90 0.78
N LEU A 89 3.99 7.72 0.99
CA LEU A 89 4.74 6.58 0.44
C LEU A 89 4.30 5.24 1.07
N GLU A 90 4.01 5.23 2.36
CA GLU A 90 3.44 4.07 3.04
C GLU A 90 2.12 3.63 2.39
N LEU A 91 1.24 4.58 2.10
CA LEU A 91 -0.04 4.31 1.45
C LEU A 91 0.15 3.76 0.03
N LEU A 92 1.08 4.34 -0.74
CA LEU A 92 1.40 3.86 -2.09
C LEU A 92 1.99 2.45 -2.09
N ALA A 93 2.78 2.11 -1.10
CA ALA A 93 3.41 0.78 -0.97
C ALA A 93 2.51 -0.27 -0.33
N SER A 94 1.40 0.15 0.28
CA SER A 94 0.44 -0.78 0.91
C SER A 94 -0.49 -1.40 -0.14
N PRO A 95 -0.96 -2.64 0.07
CA PRO A 95 -2.07 -3.18 -0.73
C PRO A 95 -3.26 -2.21 -0.70
N PRO A 96 -4.05 -2.09 -1.79
CA PRO A 96 -5.11 -1.07 -1.89
C PRO A 96 -6.15 -1.11 -0.77
N ASP A 97 -6.57 -2.28 -0.31
CA ASP A 97 -7.51 -2.43 0.80
C ASP A 97 -6.90 -1.97 2.13
N GLU A 98 -5.64 -2.27 2.37
CA GLU A 98 -4.91 -1.81 3.56
C GLU A 98 -4.67 -0.29 3.51
N ALA A 99 -4.34 0.27 2.33
CA ALA A 99 -4.21 1.70 2.14
C ALA A 99 -5.53 2.43 2.45
N ASP A 100 -6.65 1.92 1.94
CA ASP A 100 -7.97 2.46 2.23
C ASP A 100 -8.32 2.35 3.73
N ALA A 101 -8.01 1.24 4.37
CA ALA A 101 -8.22 1.08 5.82
C ALA A 101 -7.38 2.08 6.64
N LYS A 102 -6.14 2.32 6.25
CA LYS A 102 -5.27 3.33 6.86
C LYS A 102 -5.82 4.75 6.67
N LEU A 103 -6.29 5.09 5.48
CA LEU A 103 -6.92 6.38 5.19
C LEU A 103 -8.18 6.60 6.02
N ILE A 104 -9.04 5.60 6.14
CA ILE A 104 -10.23 5.66 7.00
C ILE A 104 -9.82 5.89 8.46
N LYS A 105 -8.79 5.21 8.92
CA LYS A 105 -8.27 5.39 10.27
C LYS A 105 -7.77 6.81 10.52
N ILE A 106 -7.08 7.40 9.54
CA ILE A 106 -6.63 8.80 9.59
C ILE A 106 -7.84 9.75 9.59
N ALA A 107 -8.81 9.53 8.71
CA ALA A 107 -10.00 10.37 8.57
C ALA A 107 -10.91 10.35 9.80
N THR A 108 -10.88 9.26 10.57
CA THR A 108 -11.70 9.09 11.78
C THR A 108 -10.93 9.38 13.07
N ARG A 109 -9.68 9.86 12.97
CA ARG A 109 -8.86 10.21 14.12
C ARG A 109 -9.34 11.56 14.70
N GLY A 110 -9.63 11.61 15.99
CA GLY A 110 -10.07 12.82 16.68
C GLY A 110 -11.58 12.95 16.77
N PHE A 111 -12.06 14.20 16.81
CA PHE A 111 -13.48 14.52 17.00
C PHE A 111 -14.21 14.55 15.66
N GLY A 112 -14.93 13.47 15.37
CA GLY A 112 -15.73 13.34 14.15
C GLY A 112 -14.94 12.81 12.95
N ALA A 113 -15.67 12.23 12.01
CA ALA A 113 -15.11 11.73 10.76
C ALA A 113 -14.97 12.87 9.75
N ASN A 114 -13.84 12.89 9.01
CA ASN A 114 -13.67 13.83 7.91
C ASN A 114 -14.30 13.25 6.65
N ALA A 115 -15.49 13.75 6.32
CA ALA A 115 -16.27 13.28 5.17
C ALA A 115 -15.55 13.45 3.84
N ASP A 116 -14.73 14.48 3.68
CA ASP A 116 -13.98 14.75 2.45
C ASP A 116 -12.99 13.63 2.11
N TYR A 117 -12.49 12.92 3.12
CA TYR A 117 -11.65 11.74 2.93
C TYR A 117 -12.44 10.43 2.81
N LEU A 118 -13.58 10.33 3.51
CA LEU A 118 -14.37 9.10 3.55
C LEU A 118 -15.20 8.86 2.28
N TYR A 119 -15.84 9.89 1.75
CA TYR A 119 -16.71 9.74 0.57
C TYR A 119 -15.98 9.20 -0.66
N PRO A 120 -14.80 9.71 -1.05
CA PRO A 120 -14.09 9.14 -2.20
C PRO A 120 -13.73 7.66 -2.05
N ILE A 121 -13.44 7.23 -0.82
CA ILE A 121 -13.13 5.82 -0.55
C ILE A 121 -14.40 4.97 -0.66
N ILE A 122 -15.44 5.31 0.06
CA ILE A 122 -16.67 4.49 0.18
C ILE A 122 -17.46 4.49 -1.12
N CYS A 123 -17.65 5.65 -1.74
CA CYS A 123 -18.47 5.79 -2.95
C CYS A 123 -17.78 5.25 -4.22
N GLY A 124 -16.47 5.13 -4.18
CA GLY A 124 -15.68 4.63 -5.33
C GLY A 124 -15.49 3.12 -5.38
N ARG A 125 -16.05 2.36 -4.44
CA ARG A 125 -15.84 0.92 -4.31
C ARG A 125 -17.10 0.12 -4.62
N SER A 126 -16.92 -1.07 -5.23
CA SER A 126 -18.00 -2.04 -5.39
C SER A 126 -18.39 -2.66 -4.05
N ASN A 127 -19.56 -3.33 -4.01
CA ASN A 127 -19.98 -4.04 -2.80
C ASN A 127 -18.99 -5.11 -2.35
N ALA A 128 -18.38 -5.83 -3.30
CA ALA A 128 -17.36 -6.83 -2.99
C ALA A 128 -16.09 -6.19 -2.40
N GLU A 129 -15.67 -5.04 -2.94
CA GLU A 129 -14.53 -4.27 -2.43
C GLU A 129 -14.82 -3.70 -1.03
N ILE A 130 -16.03 -3.20 -0.79
CA ILE A 130 -16.44 -2.72 0.55
C ILE A 130 -16.42 -3.88 1.56
N ASP A 131 -16.86 -5.06 1.17
CA ASP A 131 -16.84 -6.25 2.03
C ASP A 131 -15.40 -6.63 2.40
N LEU A 132 -14.50 -6.63 1.43
CA LEU A 132 -13.08 -6.88 1.66
C LEU A 132 -12.46 -5.78 2.55
N LEU A 133 -12.78 -4.52 2.29
CA LEU A 133 -12.31 -3.39 3.10
C LEU A 133 -12.75 -3.51 4.56
N ARG A 134 -13.99 -3.90 4.81
CA ARG A 134 -14.50 -4.14 6.18
C ARG A 134 -13.71 -5.24 6.89
N LYS A 135 -13.46 -6.35 6.22
CA LYS A 135 -12.66 -7.46 6.75
C LYS A 135 -11.23 -7.03 7.05
N THR A 136 -10.61 -6.29 6.13
CA THR A 136 -9.25 -5.75 6.28
C THR A 136 -9.18 -4.76 7.44
N TYR A 137 -10.11 -3.84 7.54
CA TYR A 137 -10.17 -2.87 8.63
C TYR A 137 -10.29 -3.57 10.00
N TYR A 138 -11.17 -4.56 10.11
CA TYR A 138 -11.30 -5.35 11.32
C TYR A 138 -10.02 -6.13 11.64
N ARG A 139 -9.40 -6.74 10.64
CA ARG A 139 -8.12 -7.46 10.81
C ARG A 139 -7.03 -6.55 11.36
N MET A 140 -6.93 -5.32 10.86
CA MET A 140 -5.89 -4.36 11.23
C MET A 140 -6.14 -3.68 12.57
N TYR A 141 -7.38 -3.28 12.86
CA TYR A 141 -7.70 -2.42 13.99
C TYR A 141 -8.62 -3.04 15.04
N LYS A 142 -9.11 -4.25 14.82
CA LYS A 142 -10.04 -4.97 15.72
C LYS A 142 -11.31 -4.19 16.03
N LYS A 143 -11.76 -3.38 15.08
CA LYS A 143 -13.00 -2.58 15.15
C LYS A 143 -13.77 -2.74 13.85
N ASP A 144 -15.10 -2.74 13.95
CA ASP A 144 -15.95 -2.71 12.77
C ASP A 144 -15.92 -1.34 12.10
N LEU A 145 -15.98 -1.33 10.77
CA LEU A 145 -15.95 -0.11 9.98
C LEU A 145 -17.19 0.78 10.20
N GLY A 146 -18.24 0.31 10.77
CA GLY A 146 -19.46 1.07 11.03
C GLY A 146 -19.69 1.41 12.50
N SER A 147 -18.73 1.14 13.36
CA SER A 147 -18.88 1.38 14.81
C SER A 147 -18.28 2.70 15.30
#